data_6a331cdb1f78953af4791d035e7aaa4c
#
_entry.id   6a331cdb1f78953af4791d035e7aaa4c
#
_cell.length_a   1.000
_cell.length_b   1.000
_cell.length_c   1.000
_cell.angle_alpha   90.00
_cell.angle_beta   90.00
_cell.angle_gamma   90.00
#
_symmetry.space_group_name_H-M   'P 1'
#
loop_
_entity.id
_entity.type
_entity.pdbx_description
1 polymer ?
#
loop_
_entity_poly.entity_id
_entity_poly.type
_entity_poly.pdbx_seq_one_letter_code
_entity_poly.pdbx_strand_id
1 'polypeptide(L)'
;IAVIVLAVAVSIAPLAKNYIEKHDRELLGRSIRMERLKFNIFTGRLRIGDLRIGGADDSTTFFRLDSFDMRMRLWPLLSNRVVVKKLSFAAPGIKVYQRGNSFSFDDILAHFAGDTILAAATPEKPSKPWEIGIYDISIRNGQVFYKDLLLDATWGMKDINLHIPGVYFSGEKTDVGAVLNFAEGGSLSTDVGYNIATSEFDIGIRLQDFALAGTLPYFRQALDVAAVDGRLSADIRLRGNTEHLLSLRTEGTASLAGFALRDRQQRPVVGVDTLGMKLAEGDMGSMRFRFDRIYAAGVSALFEMTPEGDNFSALMKPTGSTAGTQAAGRISESGATDDAAQDRATAPDAPGDVTPTLRIADLEIARGSVTVRDLTLHRPFEYTVSQIGMHSRDFDPSKHNKLTVDARMQKTGSAKLRWEGALDNIDNQNITLWLSNLDLRDFGPYCEHFTAYPLTKGNLTFRSQNVIRDRYLDGTNHLDMFEP
;
A
#
# COMPACT_ATOMS: atom_id res chain seq x y z
N ILE A 1 -42.71 -44.68 15.06
CA ILE A 1 -41.34 -44.40 14.58
C ILE A 1 -41.29 -43.06 13.90
N ALA A 2 -42.12 -42.71 12.89
CA ALA A 2 -42.09 -41.41 12.18
C ALA A 2 -42.28 -40.20 13.12
N VAL A 3 -43.14 -40.28 14.11
CA VAL A 3 -43.36 -39.24 15.12
C VAL A 3 -42.14 -39.05 16.02
N ILE A 4 -41.46 -40.15 16.38
CA ILE A 4 -40.21 -40.07 17.17
C ILE A 4 -39.10 -39.45 16.37
N VAL A 5 -38.92 -39.86 15.11
CA VAL A 5 -37.92 -39.29 14.19
C VAL A 5 -38.18 -37.80 13.95
N LEU A 6 -39.45 -37.41 13.80
CA LEU A 6 -39.85 -36.00 13.64
C LEU A 6 -39.60 -35.21 14.94
N ALA A 7 -39.92 -35.76 16.09
CA ALA A 7 -39.66 -35.13 17.39
C ALA A 7 -38.18 -34.94 17.65
N VAL A 8 -37.35 -35.94 17.35
CA VAL A 8 -35.88 -35.83 17.45
C VAL A 8 -35.34 -34.78 16.47
N ALA A 9 -35.81 -34.80 15.21
CA ALA A 9 -35.38 -33.84 14.20
C ALA A 9 -35.73 -32.38 14.56
N VAL A 10 -36.90 -32.15 15.21
CA VAL A 10 -37.32 -30.81 15.67
C VAL A 10 -36.53 -30.37 16.93
N SER A 11 -36.14 -31.33 17.79
CA SER A 11 -35.47 -31.06 19.05
C SER A 11 -33.98 -30.80 18.92
N ILE A 12 -33.32 -31.28 17.86
CA ILE A 12 -31.88 -31.13 17.67
C ILE A 12 -31.45 -29.64 17.63
N ALA A 13 -32.19 -28.79 16.92
CA ALA A 13 -31.84 -27.40 16.74
C ALA A 13 -31.87 -26.58 18.05
N PRO A 14 -32.93 -26.61 18.87
CA PRO A 14 -32.95 -25.91 20.16
C PRO A 14 -31.94 -26.48 21.16
N LEU A 15 -31.71 -27.79 21.17
CA LEU A 15 -30.69 -28.40 22.03
C LEU A 15 -29.28 -27.96 21.64
N ALA A 16 -28.95 -27.94 20.33
CA ALA A 16 -27.70 -27.48 19.82
C ALA A 16 -27.47 -25.97 20.11
N LYS A 17 -28.52 -25.15 19.92
CA LYS A 17 -28.44 -23.74 20.29
C LYS A 17 -28.10 -23.55 21.76
N ASN A 18 -28.85 -24.21 22.66
CA ASN A 18 -28.60 -24.10 24.10
C ASN A 18 -27.22 -24.64 24.50
N TYR A 19 -26.76 -25.70 23.88
CA TYR A 19 -25.43 -26.26 24.10
C TYR A 19 -24.34 -25.25 23.70
N ILE A 20 -24.41 -24.67 22.49
CA ILE A 20 -23.45 -23.67 21.99
C ILE A 20 -23.42 -22.44 22.88
N GLU A 21 -24.59 -21.89 23.24
CA GLU A 21 -24.67 -20.68 24.07
C GLU A 21 -24.25 -20.92 25.54
N LYS A 22 -24.29 -22.18 26.01
CA LYS A 22 -23.85 -22.54 27.35
C LYS A 22 -22.36 -22.88 27.43
N HIS A 23 -21.78 -23.39 26.35
CA HIS A 23 -20.35 -23.77 26.26
C HIS A 23 -19.57 -22.80 25.36
N ASP A 24 -20.08 -21.59 25.16
CA ASP A 24 -19.54 -20.60 24.23
C ASP A 24 -18.09 -20.22 24.56
N ARG A 25 -17.72 -20.17 25.86
CA ARG A 25 -16.36 -19.91 26.33
C ARG A 25 -15.40 -21.07 26.05
N GLU A 26 -15.89 -22.30 26.15
CA GLU A 26 -15.09 -23.50 25.83
C GLU A 26 -14.87 -23.62 24.32
N LEU A 27 -15.88 -23.24 23.51
CA LEU A 27 -15.85 -23.38 22.06
C LEU A 27 -15.05 -22.28 21.34
N LEU A 28 -15.10 -21.05 21.84
CA LEU A 28 -14.54 -19.88 21.15
C LEU A 28 -13.77 -18.93 22.06
N GLY A 29 -13.79 -19.14 23.37
CA GLY A 29 -13.26 -18.20 24.34
C GLY A 29 -14.14 -16.95 24.55
N ARG A 30 -15.28 -16.81 23.85
CA ARG A 30 -16.13 -15.63 23.87
C ARG A 30 -17.61 -15.98 23.91
N SER A 31 -18.43 -15.02 24.34
CA SER A 31 -19.90 -15.20 24.34
C SER A 31 -20.44 -15.33 22.94
N ILE A 32 -21.30 -16.31 22.74
CA ILE A 32 -22.04 -16.56 21.48
C ILE A 32 -23.53 -16.43 21.78
N ARG A 33 -24.22 -15.60 21.03
CA ARG A 33 -25.67 -15.44 21.11
C ARG A 33 -26.27 -15.56 19.72
N MET A 34 -27.38 -16.27 19.61
CA MET A 34 -28.13 -16.38 18.36
C MET A 34 -29.63 -16.34 18.62
N GLU A 35 -30.39 -15.61 17.83
CA GLU A 35 -31.83 -15.57 18.00
C GLU A 35 -32.49 -16.89 17.57
N ARG A 36 -32.11 -17.41 16.42
CA ARG A 36 -32.71 -18.60 15.82
C ARG A 36 -31.65 -19.56 15.30
N LEU A 37 -31.81 -20.85 15.60
CA LEU A 37 -31.11 -21.94 14.96
C LEU A 37 -32.14 -22.95 14.46
N LYS A 38 -32.10 -23.27 13.17
CA LYS A 38 -32.96 -24.27 12.54
C LYS A 38 -32.13 -25.24 11.74
N PHE A 39 -32.29 -26.51 12.02
CA PHE A 39 -31.65 -27.58 11.28
C PHE A 39 -32.71 -28.56 10.76
N ASN A 40 -32.65 -28.85 9.47
CA ASN A 40 -33.54 -29.83 8.84
C ASN A 40 -32.67 -31.03 8.40
N ILE A 41 -32.80 -32.12 9.13
CA ILE A 41 -32.02 -33.36 8.92
C ILE A 41 -32.33 -34.02 7.58
N PHE A 42 -33.54 -33.83 7.02
CA PHE A 42 -33.93 -34.45 5.75
C PHE A 42 -33.31 -33.74 4.54
N THR A 43 -33.14 -32.44 4.64
CA THR A 43 -32.60 -31.60 3.55
C THR A 43 -31.16 -31.19 3.78
N GLY A 44 -30.57 -31.49 4.94
CA GLY A 44 -29.24 -31.06 5.34
C GLY A 44 -29.10 -29.53 5.43
N ARG A 45 -30.21 -28.80 5.69
CA ARG A 45 -30.19 -27.33 5.74
C ARG A 45 -30.08 -26.84 7.16
N LEU A 46 -29.00 -26.05 7.40
CA LEU A 46 -28.79 -25.30 8.65
C LEU A 46 -29.01 -23.80 8.38
N ARG A 47 -29.82 -23.16 9.24
CA ARG A 47 -30.02 -21.73 9.25
C ARG A 47 -29.79 -21.17 10.64
N ILE A 48 -29.03 -20.07 10.71
CA ILE A 48 -28.83 -19.29 11.94
C ILE A 48 -29.33 -17.88 11.65
N GLY A 49 -30.07 -17.28 12.56
CA GLY A 49 -30.53 -15.91 12.49
C GLY A 49 -30.02 -15.10 13.66
N ASP A 50 -29.57 -13.88 13.37
CA ASP A 50 -29.01 -12.89 14.33
C ASP A 50 -27.95 -13.50 15.25
N LEU A 51 -26.83 -13.94 14.65
CA LEU A 51 -25.66 -14.42 15.39
C LEU A 51 -24.82 -13.24 15.83
N ARG A 52 -24.45 -13.25 17.12
CA ARG A 52 -23.53 -12.24 17.73
C ARG A 52 -22.46 -12.95 18.54
N ILE A 53 -21.22 -12.48 18.36
CA ILE A 53 -20.08 -12.90 19.16
C ILE A 53 -19.58 -11.66 19.91
N GLY A 54 -19.44 -11.79 21.23
CA GLY A 54 -18.96 -10.70 22.09
C GLY A 54 -17.50 -10.34 21.87
N GLY A 55 -17.10 -9.14 22.26
CA GLY A 55 -15.72 -8.76 22.42
C GLY A 55 -15.04 -9.51 23.57
N ALA A 56 -13.76 -9.29 23.78
CA ALA A 56 -13.00 -9.95 24.85
C ALA A 56 -13.56 -9.63 26.25
N ASP A 57 -14.17 -8.45 26.41
CA ASP A 57 -14.78 -7.96 27.65
C ASP A 57 -16.30 -8.13 27.70
N ASP A 58 -16.92 -8.76 26.69
CA ASP A 58 -18.38 -8.88 26.50
C ASP A 58 -19.18 -7.56 26.46
N SER A 59 -18.54 -6.42 26.64
CA SER A 59 -19.22 -5.11 26.59
C SER A 59 -19.53 -4.67 25.17
N THR A 60 -18.81 -5.20 24.20
CA THR A 60 -18.89 -4.86 22.77
C THR A 60 -19.24 -6.08 21.93
N THR A 61 -19.72 -5.84 20.72
CA THR A 61 -19.91 -6.89 19.74
C THR A 61 -18.71 -6.94 18.80
N PHE A 62 -17.97 -8.05 18.79
CA PHE A 62 -16.86 -8.30 17.87
C PHE A 62 -17.36 -8.68 16.48
N PHE A 63 -18.30 -9.64 16.40
CA PHE A 63 -18.87 -10.13 15.17
C PHE A 63 -20.39 -10.22 15.25
N ARG A 64 -21.06 -9.84 14.17
CA ARG A 64 -22.49 -10.03 13.99
C ARG A 64 -22.79 -10.59 12.62
N LEU A 65 -23.92 -11.29 12.49
CA LEU A 65 -24.38 -11.89 11.25
C LEU A 65 -25.91 -11.94 11.26
N ASP A 66 -26.57 -11.28 10.30
CA ASP A 66 -28.03 -11.27 10.23
C ASP A 66 -28.61 -12.65 9.91
N SER A 67 -28.01 -13.33 8.93
CA SER A 67 -28.39 -14.72 8.65
C SER A 67 -27.27 -15.54 8.02
N PHE A 68 -27.25 -16.82 8.40
CA PHE A 68 -26.44 -17.88 7.84
C PHE A 68 -27.34 -18.96 7.25
N ASP A 69 -27.07 -19.40 6.03
CA ASP A 69 -27.79 -20.49 5.34
C ASP A 69 -26.76 -21.45 4.75
N MET A 70 -26.72 -22.68 5.26
CA MET A 70 -25.89 -23.76 4.75
C MET A 70 -26.78 -24.91 4.27
N ARG A 71 -26.42 -25.50 3.14
CA ARG A 71 -27.04 -26.74 2.64
C ARG A 71 -25.96 -27.79 2.40
N MET A 72 -26.06 -28.91 3.08
CA MET A 72 -25.14 -30.03 3.00
C MET A 72 -25.86 -31.29 2.49
N ARG A 73 -25.16 -32.11 1.72
CA ARG A 73 -25.61 -33.47 1.41
C ARG A 73 -25.23 -34.38 2.56
N LEU A 74 -26.22 -35.07 3.17
CA LEU A 74 -25.97 -35.95 4.32
C LEU A 74 -25.50 -37.35 3.90
N TRP A 75 -26.00 -37.89 2.78
CA TRP A 75 -25.63 -39.23 2.31
C TRP A 75 -24.13 -39.43 2.02
N PRO A 76 -23.39 -38.44 1.44
CA PRO A 76 -21.97 -38.60 1.23
C PRO A 76 -21.14 -38.79 2.50
N LEU A 77 -21.65 -38.30 3.66
CA LEU A 77 -20.97 -38.48 4.96
C LEU A 77 -20.72 -39.99 5.29
N LEU A 78 -21.60 -40.88 4.83
CA LEU A 78 -21.42 -42.34 4.99
C LEU A 78 -20.23 -42.87 4.19
N SER A 79 -19.68 -42.11 3.27
CA SER A 79 -18.55 -42.45 2.41
C SER A 79 -17.34 -41.56 2.63
N ASN A 80 -17.20 -40.96 3.83
CA ASN A 80 -16.12 -40.03 4.20
C ASN A 80 -16.04 -38.78 3.28
N ARG A 81 -17.20 -38.29 2.77
CA ARG A 81 -17.27 -37.11 1.90
C ARG A 81 -18.16 -36.06 2.51
N VAL A 82 -17.62 -34.86 2.74
CA VAL A 82 -18.40 -33.68 3.15
C VAL A 82 -18.72 -32.86 1.90
N VAL A 83 -20.00 -32.74 1.56
CA VAL A 83 -20.44 -31.98 0.39
C VAL A 83 -21.40 -30.88 0.84
N VAL A 84 -20.89 -29.65 0.95
CA VAL A 84 -21.68 -28.43 1.21
C VAL A 84 -22.07 -27.83 -0.13
N LYS A 85 -23.35 -27.83 -0.46
CA LYS A 85 -23.86 -27.31 -1.73
C LYS A 85 -23.99 -25.80 -1.79
N LYS A 86 -24.17 -25.20 -0.62
CA LYS A 86 -24.36 -23.75 -0.48
C LYS A 86 -23.92 -23.29 0.90
N LEU A 87 -23.20 -22.18 0.94
CA LEU A 87 -22.81 -21.52 2.16
C LEU A 87 -23.03 -20.00 1.97
N SER A 88 -23.99 -19.43 2.67
CA SER A 88 -24.37 -18.03 2.48
C SER A 88 -24.39 -17.27 3.79
N PHE A 89 -23.72 -16.12 3.80
CA PHE A 89 -23.64 -15.18 4.91
C PHE A 89 -24.30 -13.86 4.49
N ALA A 90 -25.30 -13.40 5.22
CA ALA A 90 -25.96 -12.13 4.97
C ALA A 90 -25.59 -11.11 6.05
N ALA A 91 -25.12 -9.97 5.61
CA ALA A 91 -24.72 -8.83 6.41
C ALA A 91 -23.76 -9.19 7.58
N PRO A 92 -22.67 -9.99 7.35
CA PRO A 92 -21.68 -10.19 8.38
C PRO A 92 -20.98 -8.86 8.67
N GLY A 93 -20.86 -8.52 9.96
CA GLY A 93 -20.14 -7.34 10.43
C GLY A 93 -19.08 -7.72 11.44
N ILE A 94 -17.86 -7.26 11.24
CA ILE A 94 -16.73 -7.46 12.16
C ILE A 94 -16.16 -6.12 12.60
N LYS A 95 -15.80 -6.01 13.89
CA LYS A 95 -15.10 -4.86 14.45
C LYS A 95 -13.72 -5.30 14.92
N VAL A 96 -12.70 -4.74 14.31
CA VAL A 96 -11.30 -5.01 14.62
C VAL A 96 -10.68 -3.77 15.23
N TYR A 97 -10.05 -3.92 16.39
CA TYR A 97 -9.24 -2.89 17.04
C TYR A 97 -7.79 -3.37 17.07
N GLN A 98 -6.87 -2.49 16.77
CA GLN A 98 -5.43 -2.73 16.85
C GLN A 98 -4.79 -1.77 17.84
N ARG A 99 -3.84 -2.27 18.64
CA ARG A 99 -2.98 -1.45 19.48
C ARG A 99 -1.53 -1.95 19.31
N GLY A 100 -0.72 -1.22 18.55
CA GLY A 100 0.61 -1.68 18.17
C GLY A 100 0.54 -2.98 17.36
N ASN A 101 1.17 -4.03 17.85
CA ASN A 101 1.17 -5.34 17.19
C ASN A 101 0.04 -6.28 17.67
N SER A 102 -0.81 -5.83 18.59
CA SER A 102 -1.90 -6.66 19.14
C SER A 102 -3.24 -6.31 18.50
N PHE A 103 -4.01 -7.33 18.15
CA PHE A 103 -5.35 -7.22 17.59
C PHE A 103 -6.42 -7.67 18.59
N SER A 104 -7.61 -7.10 18.47
CA SER A 104 -8.75 -7.44 19.31
C SER A 104 -9.26 -8.88 19.17
N PHE A 105 -8.67 -9.69 18.32
CA PHE A 105 -9.01 -11.11 18.10
C PHE A 105 -7.85 -12.08 18.44
N ASP A 106 -6.74 -11.60 19.00
CA ASP A 106 -5.57 -12.45 19.32
C ASP A 106 -5.90 -13.53 20.35
N ASP A 107 -6.81 -13.28 21.27
CA ASP A 107 -7.32 -14.26 22.22
C ASP A 107 -8.05 -15.43 21.54
N ILE A 108 -8.79 -15.18 20.46
CA ILE A 108 -9.42 -16.23 19.65
C ILE A 108 -8.34 -17.10 18.99
N LEU A 109 -7.32 -16.47 18.40
CA LEU A 109 -6.22 -17.20 17.77
C LEU A 109 -5.45 -18.03 18.79
N ALA A 110 -5.18 -17.46 19.99
CA ALA A 110 -4.52 -18.18 21.07
C ALA A 110 -5.35 -19.37 21.58
N HIS A 111 -6.67 -19.23 21.65
CA HIS A 111 -7.58 -20.30 22.05
C HIS A 111 -7.44 -21.52 21.13
N PHE A 112 -7.43 -21.32 19.80
CA PHE A 112 -7.28 -22.42 18.83
C PHE A 112 -5.83 -22.93 18.69
N ALA A 113 -4.82 -22.11 18.95
CA ALA A 113 -3.42 -22.56 18.91
C ALA A 113 -3.10 -23.57 20.02
N GLY A 114 -3.76 -23.45 21.19
CA GLY A 114 -3.63 -24.41 22.29
C GLY A 114 -4.12 -25.82 21.95
N ASP A 115 -5.21 -25.92 21.17
CA ASP A 115 -5.80 -27.21 20.82
C ASP A 115 -5.02 -27.96 19.72
N THR A 116 -4.28 -27.24 18.87
CA THR A 116 -3.49 -27.84 17.76
C THR A 116 -2.27 -28.62 18.29
N ILE A 117 -1.71 -28.26 19.44
CA ILE A 117 -0.55 -28.93 20.04
C ILE A 117 -0.94 -30.30 20.64
N LEU A 118 -2.20 -30.48 21.04
CA LEU A 118 -2.68 -31.77 21.60
C LEU A 118 -3.10 -32.79 20.54
N ALA A 119 -3.38 -32.37 19.31
CA ALA A 119 -3.79 -33.23 18.22
C ALA A 119 -2.63 -33.98 17.51
N ALA A 120 -1.37 -33.60 17.75
CA ALA A 120 -0.20 -34.14 17.08
C ALA A 120 0.40 -35.43 17.73
N ALA A 121 -0.23 -35.98 18.78
CA ALA A 121 0.41 -37.03 19.61
C ALA A 121 -0.23 -38.42 19.55
N THR A 122 -1.06 -38.77 18.58
CA THR A 122 -1.57 -40.13 18.45
C THR A 122 -1.47 -40.63 17.00
N PRO A 123 -0.68 -41.67 16.70
CA PRO A 123 -0.68 -42.28 15.36
C PRO A 123 -1.97 -43.09 15.19
N GLU A 124 -3.02 -42.49 14.62
CA GLU A 124 -4.20 -43.22 14.21
C GLU A 124 -3.93 -44.07 12.94
N LYS A 125 -4.53 -45.29 12.92
CA LYS A 125 -4.54 -46.19 11.78
C LYS A 125 -4.93 -45.44 10.51
N PRO A 126 -4.43 -45.83 9.32
CA PRO A 126 -4.74 -45.17 8.05
C PRO A 126 -6.24 -45.29 7.75
N SER A 127 -7.00 -44.28 8.16
CA SER A 127 -8.37 -44.09 7.72
C SER A 127 -8.35 -43.43 6.34
N LYS A 128 -9.31 -43.77 5.48
CA LYS A 128 -9.47 -43.08 4.18
C LYS A 128 -9.58 -41.57 4.44
N PRO A 129 -8.79 -40.73 3.76
CA PRO A 129 -8.89 -39.28 3.94
C PRO A 129 -10.30 -38.78 3.60
N TRP A 130 -10.76 -37.78 4.35
CA TRP A 130 -12.03 -37.12 4.08
C TRP A 130 -11.89 -36.25 2.83
N GLU A 131 -12.82 -36.39 1.89
CA GLU A 131 -12.96 -35.47 0.76
C GLU A 131 -13.95 -34.38 1.15
N ILE A 132 -13.56 -33.13 1.01
CA ILE A 132 -14.40 -31.97 1.35
C ILE A 132 -14.62 -31.12 0.09
N GLY A 133 -15.88 -30.90 -0.26
CA GLY A 133 -16.27 -29.98 -1.32
C GLY A 133 -17.28 -28.96 -0.79
N ILE A 134 -17.00 -27.69 -0.95
CA ILE A 134 -17.89 -26.58 -0.59
C ILE A 134 -18.19 -25.79 -1.85
N TYR A 135 -19.45 -25.64 -2.18
CA TYR A 135 -19.93 -24.99 -3.40
C TYR A 135 -20.76 -23.76 -3.04
N ASP A 136 -20.88 -22.81 -3.97
CA ASP A 136 -21.74 -21.62 -3.88
C ASP A 136 -21.58 -20.89 -2.53
N ILE A 137 -20.34 -20.49 -2.20
CA ILE A 137 -20.05 -19.70 -1.01
C ILE A 137 -20.35 -18.24 -1.36
N SER A 138 -21.19 -17.58 -0.56
CA SER A 138 -21.53 -16.20 -0.78
C SER A 138 -21.57 -15.39 0.52
N ILE A 139 -20.99 -14.20 0.47
CA ILE A 139 -21.14 -13.12 1.46
C ILE A 139 -21.90 -11.99 0.76
N ARG A 140 -22.91 -11.43 1.39
CA ARG A 140 -23.66 -10.28 0.88
C ARG A 140 -23.75 -9.20 1.94
N ASN A 141 -23.50 -7.95 1.52
CA ASN A 141 -23.59 -6.76 2.38
C ASN A 141 -22.73 -6.87 3.64
N GLY A 142 -21.57 -7.50 3.53
CA GLY A 142 -20.60 -7.59 4.62
C GLY A 142 -20.06 -6.22 4.99
N GLN A 143 -19.64 -6.07 6.25
CA GLN A 143 -19.06 -4.83 6.78
C GLN A 143 -17.86 -5.16 7.66
N VAL A 144 -16.79 -4.39 7.51
CA VAL A 144 -15.62 -4.42 8.39
C VAL A 144 -15.38 -3.02 8.93
N PHE A 145 -15.28 -2.93 10.24
CA PHE A 145 -14.81 -1.74 10.93
C PHE A 145 -13.45 -2.04 11.55
N TYR A 146 -12.46 -1.22 11.23
CA TYR A 146 -11.12 -1.30 11.80
C TYR A 146 -10.76 0.02 12.45
N LYS A 147 -10.17 -0.03 13.64
CA LYS A 147 -9.64 1.14 14.33
C LYS A 147 -8.26 0.85 14.91
N ASP A 148 -7.26 1.64 14.49
CA ASP A 148 -5.97 1.72 15.16
C ASP A 148 -6.08 2.67 16.35
N LEU A 149 -5.89 2.15 17.56
CA LEU A 149 -6.05 2.90 18.80
C LEU A 149 -4.85 3.79 19.14
N LEU A 150 -3.67 3.55 18.55
CA LEU A 150 -2.49 4.39 18.74
C LEU A 150 -2.53 5.60 17.82
N LEU A 151 -3.00 5.41 16.59
CA LEU A 151 -3.05 6.44 15.56
C LEU A 151 -4.37 7.20 15.53
N ASP A 152 -5.38 6.72 16.27
CA ASP A 152 -6.79 7.13 16.16
C ASP A 152 -7.31 7.07 14.70
N ALA A 153 -6.73 6.14 13.92
CA ALA A 153 -7.10 5.93 12.53
C ALA A 153 -8.25 4.93 12.43
N THR A 154 -9.29 5.31 11.68
CA THR A 154 -10.48 4.47 11.49
C THR A 154 -10.67 4.18 10.02
N TRP A 155 -10.92 2.90 9.69
CA TRP A 155 -11.24 2.44 8.36
C TRP A 155 -12.56 1.67 8.37
N GLY A 156 -13.38 1.92 7.36
CA GLY A 156 -14.61 1.17 7.16
C GLY A 156 -14.67 0.57 5.76
N MET A 157 -15.02 -0.71 5.70
CA MET A 157 -15.44 -1.37 4.45
C MET A 157 -16.91 -1.75 4.60
N LYS A 158 -17.69 -1.49 3.55
CA LYS A 158 -19.12 -1.80 3.51
C LYS A 158 -19.47 -2.47 2.18
N ASP A 159 -20.64 -3.03 2.12
CA ASP A 159 -21.16 -3.67 0.91
C ASP A 159 -20.20 -4.74 0.36
N ILE A 160 -19.55 -5.48 1.30
CA ILE A 160 -18.65 -6.57 0.94
C ILE A 160 -19.48 -7.68 0.34
N ASN A 161 -19.26 -7.95 -0.94
CA ASN A 161 -19.89 -9.02 -1.66
C ASN A 161 -18.83 -9.98 -2.18
N LEU A 162 -18.92 -11.25 -1.74
CA LEU A 162 -18.00 -12.30 -2.12
C LEU A 162 -18.83 -13.44 -2.72
N HIS A 163 -18.39 -13.96 -3.85
CA HIS A 163 -18.93 -15.18 -4.41
C HIS A 163 -17.80 -16.12 -4.84
N ILE A 164 -17.81 -17.32 -4.26
CA ILE A 164 -16.86 -18.38 -4.58
C ILE A 164 -17.69 -19.54 -5.15
N PRO A 165 -17.53 -19.89 -6.44
CA PRO A 165 -18.28 -20.97 -7.07
C PRO A 165 -18.08 -22.32 -6.42
N GLY A 166 -16.87 -22.59 -5.92
CA GLY A 166 -16.57 -23.82 -5.18
C GLY A 166 -15.12 -23.88 -4.72
N VAL A 167 -14.93 -24.60 -3.62
CA VAL A 167 -13.60 -24.98 -3.07
C VAL A 167 -13.56 -26.49 -2.95
N TYR A 168 -12.59 -27.12 -3.59
CA TYR A 168 -12.40 -28.56 -3.62
C TYR A 168 -11.06 -28.92 -2.98
N PHE A 169 -11.10 -29.82 -2.02
CA PHE A 169 -9.89 -30.35 -1.37
C PHE A 169 -9.52 -31.73 -1.96
N SER A 170 -9.48 -31.84 -3.29
CA SER A 170 -9.16 -33.09 -3.99
C SER A 170 -8.24 -32.91 -5.21
N GLY A 171 -7.40 -31.88 -5.23
CA GLY A 171 -6.36 -31.70 -6.25
C GLY A 171 -6.77 -30.91 -7.52
N GLU A 172 -7.92 -30.25 -7.53
CA GLU A 172 -8.38 -29.41 -8.66
C GLU A 172 -8.10 -27.91 -8.41
N LYS A 173 -8.10 -27.13 -9.50
CA LYS A 173 -7.96 -25.66 -9.42
C LYS A 173 -9.12 -25.04 -8.69
N THR A 174 -8.83 -24.06 -7.84
CA THR A 174 -9.83 -23.27 -7.13
C THR A 174 -9.77 -21.81 -7.63
N ASP A 175 -10.90 -21.29 -8.10
CA ASP A 175 -11.04 -19.87 -8.47
C ASP A 175 -11.91 -19.16 -7.43
N VAL A 176 -11.40 -18.06 -6.88
CA VAL A 176 -12.06 -17.26 -5.86
C VAL A 176 -12.16 -15.82 -6.33
N GLY A 177 -13.35 -15.25 -6.37
CA GLY A 177 -13.55 -13.82 -6.66
C GLY A 177 -14.13 -13.08 -5.46
N ALA A 178 -13.59 -11.89 -5.15
CA ALA A 178 -14.07 -11.02 -4.09
C ALA A 178 -14.25 -9.59 -4.59
N VAL A 179 -15.31 -8.90 -4.12
CA VAL A 179 -15.50 -7.46 -4.33
C VAL A 179 -15.83 -6.80 -3.01
N LEU A 180 -15.11 -5.73 -2.68
CA LEU A 180 -15.29 -4.93 -1.48
C LEU A 180 -15.43 -3.47 -1.86
N ASN A 181 -16.31 -2.73 -1.21
CA ASN A 181 -16.42 -1.29 -1.38
C ASN A 181 -15.97 -0.58 -0.10
N PHE A 182 -15.17 0.47 -0.25
CA PHE A 182 -14.71 1.28 0.88
C PHE A 182 -15.76 2.31 1.29
N ALA A 183 -15.82 2.62 2.57
CA ALA A 183 -16.78 3.60 3.10
C ALA A 183 -16.53 5.01 2.53
N GLU A 184 -15.25 5.38 2.35
CA GLU A 184 -14.81 6.67 1.81
C GLU A 184 -14.87 6.75 0.27
N GLY A 185 -15.26 5.65 -0.39
CA GLY A 185 -15.34 5.52 -1.83
C GLY A 185 -14.23 4.67 -2.43
N GLY A 186 -14.52 4.12 -3.60
CA GLY A 186 -13.67 3.17 -4.30
C GLY A 186 -14.03 1.72 -3.99
N SER A 187 -13.45 0.80 -4.77
CA SER A 187 -13.65 -0.64 -4.63
C SER A 187 -12.36 -1.41 -4.80
N LEU A 188 -12.29 -2.56 -4.15
CA LEU A 188 -11.26 -3.57 -4.33
C LEU A 188 -11.92 -4.85 -4.86
N SER A 189 -11.43 -5.36 -5.98
CA SER A 189 -11.79 -6.69 -6.46
C SER A 189 -10.55 -7.57 -6.57
N THR A 190 -10.71 -8.83 -6.27
CA THR A 190 -9.65 -9.83 -6.39
C THR A 190 -10.18 -11.06 -7.10
N ASP A 191 -9.34 -11.68 -7.91
CA ASP A 191 -9.51 -13.01 -8.43
C ASP A 191 -8.27 -13.84 -8.06
N VAL A 192 -8.49 -15.04 -7.55
CA VAL A 192 -7.44 -15.93 -7.07
C VAL A 192 -7.65 -17.29 -7.69
N GLY A 193 -6.71 -17.70 -8.53
CA GLY A 193 -6.59 -19.06 -9.02
C GLY A 193 -5.48 -19.78 -8.23
N TYR A 194 -5.75 -20.97 -7.74
CA TYR A 194 -4.77 -21.82 -7.06
C TYR A 194 -4.84 -23.25 -7.57
N ASN A 195 -3.69 -23.78 -7.92
CA ASN A 195 -3.55 -25.19 -8.32
C ASN A 195 -2.92 -26.00 -7.17
N ILE A 196 -3.71 -26.82 -6.52
CA ILE A 196 -3.27 -27.60 -5.35
C ILE A 196 -2.19 -28.63 -5.75
N ALA A 197 -2.25 -29.19 -6.97
CA ALA A 197 -1.31 -30.22 -7.41
C ALA A 197 0.09 -29.66 -7.72
N THR A 198 0.19 -28.41 -8.21
CA THR A 198 1.46 -27.76 -8.58
C THR A 198 1.88 -26.68 -7.59
N SER A 199 1.06 -26.38 -6.59
CA SER A 199 1.25 -25.29 -5.62
C SER A 199 1.37 -23.91 -6.26
N GLU A 200 0.91 -23.76 -7.53
CA GLU A 200 0.95 -22.51 -8.27
C GLU A 200 -0.27 -21.64 -7.98
N PHE A 201 -0.06 -20.34 -7.91
CA PHE A 201 -1.14 -19.35 -7.78
C PHE A 201 -1.06 -18.25 -8.85
N ASP A 202 -2.23 -17.72 -9.18
CA ASP A 202 -2.42 -16.56 -10.03
C ASP A 202 -3.44 -15.64 -9.36
N ILE A 203 -3.02 -14.44 -8.93
CA ILE A 203 -3.84 -13.51 -8.15
C ILE A 203 -3.96 -12.20 -8.93
N GLY A 204 -5.19 -11.84 -9.30
CA GLY A 204 -5.54 -10.52 -9.81
C GLY A 204 -6.05 -9.63 -8.67
N ILE A 205 -5.53 -8.42 -8.58
CA ILE A 205 -5.94 -7.41 -7.60
C ILE A 205 -6.27 -6.13 -8.37
N ARG A 206 -7.52 -5.69 -8.29
CA ARG A 206 -7.97 -4.44 -8.90
C ARG A 206 -8.53 -3.51 -7.85
N LEU A 207 -7.84 -2.40 -7.64
CA LEU A 207 -8.26 -1.28 -6.82
C LEU A 207 -8.77 -0.17 -7.73
N GLN A 208 -9.97 0.35 -7.48
CA GLN A 208 -10.57 1.42 -8.26
C GLN A 208 -10.95 2.59 -7.37
N ASP A 209 -10.49 3.79 -7.74
CA ASP A 209 -10.87 5.07 -7.14
C ASP A 209 -10.80 5.11 -5.60
N PHE A 210 -9.81 4.43 -5.00
CA PHE A 210 -9.61 4.44 -3.56
C PHE A 210 -9.27 5.84 -3.08
N ALA A 211 -10.11 6.42 -2.22
CA ALA A 211 -9.92 7.76 -1.69
C ALA A 211 -8.80 7.80 -0.64
N LEU A 212 -7.78 8.63 -0.87
CA LEU A 212 -6.65 8.78 0.06
C LEU A 212 -7.00 9.55 1.34
N ALA A 213 -8.12 10.26 1.39
CA ALA A 213 -8.54 11.04 2.56
C ALA A 213 -8.57 10.20 3.85
N GLY A 214 -9.01 8.93 3.76
CA GLY A 214 -8.99 7.99 4.89
C GLY A 214 -7.60 7.64 5.40
N THR A 215 -6.53 7.88 4.62
CA THR A 215 -5.13 7.60 5.02
C THR A 215 -4.49 8.75 5.81
N LEU A 216 -5.16 9.88 5.96
CA LEU A 216 -4.65 11.06 6.65
C LEU A 216 -4.00 10.80 8.02
N PRO A 217 -4.56 9.94 8.91
CA PRO A 217 -3.94 9.65 10.20
C PRO A 217 -2.54 9.07 10.09
N TYR A 218 -2.27 8.28 9.03
CA TYR A 218 -0.95 7.70 8.78
C TYR A 218 0.05 8.76 8.28
N PHE A 219 -0.39 9.66 7.39
CA PHE A 219 0.44 10.79 6.99
C PHE A 219 0.80 11.68 8.17
N ARG A 220 -0.13 11.88 9.10
CA ARG A 220 0.06 12.69 10.32
C ARG A 220 1.05 12.12 11.32
N GLN A 221 1.54 10.89 11.16
CA GLN A 221 2.64 10.39 11.99
C GLN A 221 3.95 11.13 11.68
N ALA A 222 4.25 11.33 10.39
CA ALA A 222 5.51 11.92 9.94
C ALA A 222 5.34 13.40 9.53
N LEU A 223 4.14 13.80 9.11
CA LEU A 223 3.87 15.10 8.53
C LEU A 223 2.79 15.86 9.31
N ASP A 224 2.94 17.17 9.39
CA ASP A 224 1.94 18.07 9.95
C ASP A 224 1.03 18.63 8.85
N VAL A 225 0.16 17.76 8.34
CA VAL A 225 -0.77 18.06 7.24
C VAL A 225 -2.22 18.11 7.70
N ALA A 226 -3.01 19.01 7.13
CA ALA A 226 -4.44 19.13 7.41
C ALA A 226 -5.28 18.15 6.59
N ALA A 227 -4.91 17.91 5.33
CA ALA A 227 -5.62 17.02 4.44
C ALA A 227 -4.69 16.33 3.44
N VAL A 228 -5.13 15.17 2.99
CA VAL A 228 -4.57 14.42 1.86
C VAL A 228 -5.71 14.11 0.92
N ASP A 229 -5.64 14.65 -0.28
CA ASP A 229 -6.59 14.39 -1.36
C ASP A 229 -5.98 13.40 -2.36
N GLY A 230 -6.81 12.75 -3.15
CA GLY A 230 -6.40 11.89 -4.25
C GLY A 230 -7.20 10.61 -4.35
N ARG A 231 -7.14 10.01 -5.54
CA ARG A 231 -7.76 8.72 -5.85
C ARG A 231 -6.74 7.78 -6.45
N LEU A 232 -6.55 6.64 -5.78
CA LEU A 232 -5.62 5.60 -6.21
C LEU A 232 -6.38 4.49 -6.93
N SER A 233 -5.91 4.13 -8.12
CA SER A 233 -6.36 2.94 -8.86
C SER A 233 -5.18 2.07 -9.22
N ALA A 234 -5.35 0.75 -9.16
CA ALA A 234 -4.31 -0.22 -9.53
C ALA A 234 -4.95 -1.48 -10.11
N ASP A 235 -4.27 -2.11 -11.07
CA ASP A 235 -4.60 -3.43 -11.60
C ASP A 235 -3.30 -4.24 -11.63
N ILE A 236 -3.16 -5.17 -10.69
CA ILE A 236 -1.92 -5.90 -10.43
C ILE A 236 -2.20 -7.39 -10.56
N ARG A 237 -1.31 -8.10 -11.25
CA ARG A 237 -1.32 -9.56 -11.32
C ARG A 237 -0.06 -10.14 -10.71
N LEU A 238 -0.26 -11.09 -9.80
CA LEU A 238 0.78 -11.80 -9.08
C LEU A 238 0.72 -13.27 -9.48
N ARG A 239 1.85 -13.84 -9.89
CA ARG A 239 1.98 -15.26 -10.19
C ARG A 239 3.17 -15.84 -9.44
N GLY A 240 3.00 -17.01 -8.87
CA GLY A 240 4.06 -17.65 -8.10
C GLY A 240 3.70 -19.07 -7.69
N ASN A 241 4.56 -19.62 -6.85
CA ASN A 241 4.40 -20.93 -6.27
C ASN A 241 4.56 -20.84 -4.76
N THR A 242 3.65 -21.45 -3.98
CA THR A 242 3.68 -21.36 -2.50
C THR A 242 4.86 -22.08 -1.88
N GLU A 243 5.47 -23.04 -2.58
CA GLU A 243 6.70 -23.71 -2.14
C GLU A 243 7.97 -22.91 -2.46
N HIS A 244 7.86 -21.96 -3.43
CA HIS A 244 8.96 -21.13 -3.91
C HIS A 244 8.54 -19.65 -3.98
N LEU A 245 8.23 -19.03 -2.85
CA LEU A 245 7.74 -17.64 -2.78
C LEU A 245 8.71 -16.61 -3.38
N LEU A 246 10.01 -16.91 -3.44
CA LEU A 246 11.00 -16.08 -4.12
C LEU A 246 10.82 -16.05 -5.65
N SER A 247 10.05 -16.98 -6.23
CA SER A 247 9.74 -16.98 -7.67
C SER A 247 8.53 -16.09 -8.03
N LEU A 248 8.11 -15.19 -7.14
CA LEU A 248 6.98 -14.31 -7.33
C LEU A 248 7.24 -13.34 -8.49
N ARG A 249 6.35 -13.37 -9.49
CA ARG A 249 6.31 -12.44 -10.61
C ARG A 249 5.12 -11.53 -10.49
N THR A 250 5.33 -10.27 -10.82
CA THR A 250 4.28 -9.26 -10.80
C THR A 250 4.27 -8.43 -12.08
N GLU A 251 3.09 -8.07 -12.54
CA GLU A 251 2.85 -7.15 -13.64
C GLU A 251 1.64 -6.28 -13.29
N GLY A 252 1.48 -5.13 -13.92
CA GLY A 252 0.27 -4.34 -13.72
C GLY A 252 0.43 -2.85 -13.96
N THR A 253 -0.62 -2.13 -13.62
CA THR A 253 -0.69 -0.68 -13.71
C THR A 253 -1.12 -0.09 -12.38
N ALA A 254 -0.63 1.12 -12.07
CA ALA A 254 -1.18 1.93 -11.00
C ALA A 254 -1.29 3.39 -11.43
N SER A 255 -2.29 4.09 -10.94
CA SER A 255 -2.48 5.52 -11.19
C SER A 255 -3.03 6.22 -9.96
N LEU A 256 -2.56 7.45 -9.76
CA LEU A 256 -3.01 8.35 -8.71
C LEU A 256 -3.50 9.63 -9.38
N ALA A 257 -4.74 10.01 -9.13
CA ALA A 257 -5.38 11.18 -9.69
C ALA A 257 -5.71 12.21 -8.61
N GLY A 258 -5.47 13.49 -8.90
CA GLY A 258 -5.84 14.62 -8.04
C GLY A 258 -5.18 14.58 -6.65
N PHE A 259 -3.93 14.12 -6.57
CA PHE A 259 -3.19 14.10 -5.31
C PHE A 259 -2.86 15.52 -4.85
N ALA A 260 -3.15 15.82 -3.58
CA ALA A 260 -2.70 17.05 -2.94
C ALA A 260 -2.45 16.82 -1.44
N LEU A 261 -1.30 17.31 -0.97
CA LEU A 261 -1.01 17.49 0.45
C LEU A 261 -1.31 18.93 0.81
N ARG A 262 -2.17 19.14 1.82
CA ARG A 262 -2.57 20.46 2.28
C ARG A 262 -1.99 20.77 3.65
N ASP A 263 -1.45 21.98 3.78
CA ASP A 263 -0.99 22.52 5.06
C ASP A 263 -2.17 22.85 6.00
N ARG A 264 -1.86 23.34 7.20
CA ARG A 264 -2.88 23.76 8.18
C ARG A 264 -3.80 24.88 7.68
N GLN A 265 -3.36 25.66 6.71
CA GLN A 265 -4.13 26.70 6.06
C GLN A 265 -4.93 26.18 4.86
N GLN A 266 -5.01 24.87 4.66
CA GLN A 266 -5.68 24.20 3.55
C GLN A 266 -5.10 24.53 2.16
N ARG A 267 -3.87 25.09 2.10
CA ARG A 267 -3.20 25.37 0.83
C ARG A 267 -2.53 24.10 0.31
N PRO A 268 -2.60 23.80 -0.98
CA PRO A 268 -1.86 22.69 -1.56
C PRO A 268 -0.36 23.01 -1.57
N VAL A 269 0.43 22.29 -0.79
CA VAL A 269 1.90 22.43 -0.74
C VAL A 269 2.56 21.57 -1.80
N VAL A 270 2.06 20.37 -2.00
CA VAL A 270 2.45 19.45 -3.06
C VAL A 270 1.20 18.90 -3.71
N GLY A 271 1.18 18.86 -5.04
CA GLY A 271 0.07 18.32 -5.80
C GLY A 271 0.54 17.57 -7.06
N VAL A 272 -0.32 16.67 -7.54
CA VAL A 272 -0.13 15.98 -8.81
C VAL A 272 -1.50 15.73 -9.43
N ASP A 273 -1.74 16.23 -10.67
CA ASP A 273 -3.00 15.95 -11.37
C ASP A 273 -3.13 14.44 -11.67
N THR A 274 -2.07 13.86 -12.20
CA THR A 274 -2.02 12.42 -12.52
C THR A 274 -0.60 11.90 -12.38
N LEU A 275 -0.45 10.82 -11.63
CA LEU A 275 0.75 9.99 -11.62
C LEU A 275 0.35 8.59 -12.07
N GLY A 276 1.11 7.98 -12.97
CA GLY A 276 0.82 6.63 -13.44
C GLY A 276 2.09 5.82 -13.70
N MET A 277 1.96 4.51 -13.55
CA MET A 277 3.01 3.57 -13.86
C MET A 277 2.45 2.30 -14.50
N LYS A 278 3.24 1.71 -15.39
CA LYS A 278 2.98 0.40 -15.97
C LYS A 278 4.21 -0.49 -15.78
N LEU A 279 4.08 -1.42 -14.82
CA LEU A 279 5.06 -2.46 -14.56
C LEU A 279 4.82 -3.59 -15.56
N ALA A 280 5.77 -3.80 -16.48
CA ALA A 280 5.70 -4.87 -17.44
C ALA A 280 6.17 -6.21 -16.85
N GLU A 281 7.13 -6.15 -15.91
CA GLU A 281 7.68 -7.32 -15.26
C GLU A 281 8.37 -6.91 -13.95
N GLY A 282 8.00 -7.57 -12.86
CA GLY A 282 8.68 -7.55 -11.58
C GLY A 282 9.00 -8.97 -11.16
N ASP A 283 10.25 -9.25 -10.88
CA ASP A 283 10.74 -10.52 -10.35
C ASP A 283 11.30 -10.27 -8.96
N MET A 284 10.57 -10.74 -7.94
CA MET A 284 10.93 -10.51 -6.53
C MET A 284 12.15 -11.31 -6.11
N GLY A 285 12.38 -12.47 -6.71
CA GLY A 285 13.53 -13.32 -6.38
C GLY A 285 14.86 -12.72 -6.85
N SER A 286 14.87 -12.14 -8.05
CA SER A 286 16.05 -11.48 -8.62
C SER A 286 16.05 -9.97 -8.41
N MET A 287 15.03 -9.41 -7.72
CA MET A 287 14.84 -7.98 -7.49
C MET A 287 14.93 -7.13 -8.77
N ARG A 288 14.41 -7.66 -9.88
CA ARG A 288 14.40 -6.99 -11.19
C ARG A 288 13.04 -6.40 -11.49
N PHE A 289 13.01 -5.11 -11.82
CA PHE A 289 11.78 -4.39 -12.14
C PHE A 289 11.93 -3.67 -13.48
N ARG A 290 11.03 -3.97 -14.41
CA ARG A 290 10.97 -3.36 -15.74
C ARG A 290 9.63 -2.65 -15.92
N PHE A 291 9.67 -1.33 -16.00
CA PHE A 291 8.52 -0.50 -16.28
C PHE A 291 8.48 -0.14 -17.76
N ASP A 292 7.31 -0.29 -18.39
CA ASP A 292 7.08 0.23 -19.74
C ASP A 292 6.98 1.76 -19.71
N ARG A 293 6.32 2.30 -18.66
CA ARG A 293 6.13 3.73 -18.50
C ARG A 293 5.97 4.11 -17.03
N ILE A 294 6.59 5.24 -16.68
CA ILE A 294 6.29 6.02 -15.48
C ILE A 294 6.05 7.45 -15.94
N TYR A 295 4.90 8.03 -15.60
CA TYR A 295 4.58 9.40 -15.98
C TYR A 295 3.91 10.17 -14.84
N ALA A 296 4.18 11.47 -14.78
CA ALA A 296 3.51 12.40 -13.90
C ALA A 296 3.07 13.65 -14.69
N ALA A 297 1.86 14.12 -14.46
CA ALA A 297 1.35 15.33 -15.09
C ALA A 297 0.75 16.28 -14.05
N GLY A 298 0.97 17.59 -14.24
CA GLY A 298 0.48 18.61 -13.32
C GLY A 298 1.11 18.52 -11.92
N VAL A 299 2.38 18.12 -11.85
CA VAL A 299 3.13 18.15 -10.58
C VAL A 299 3.25 19.60 -10.14
N SER A 300 2.85 19.92 -8.92
CA SER A 300 2.94 21.27 -8.36
C SER A 300 3.57 21.26 -6.97
N ALA A 301 4.39 22.26 -6.69
CA ALA A 301 4.96 22.49 -5.38
C ALA A 301 4.98 23.99 -5.05
N LEU A 302 4.64 24.32 -3.80
CA LEU A 302 4.77 25.65 -3.22
C LEU A 302 5.89 25.58 -2.16
N PHE A 303 7.00 26.26 -2.42
CA PHE A 303 8.04 26.49 -1.43
C PHE A 303 7.93 27.92 -0.91
N GLU A 304 7.72 28.08 0.38
CA GLU A 304 7.52 29.38 1.03
C GLU A 304 8.50 29.54 2.21
N MET A 305 9.27 30.60 2.18
CA MET A 305 10.16 31.03 3.27
C MET A 305 9.52 32.16 4.07
N THR A 306 9.55 32.04 5.39
CA THR A 306 9.10 33.06 6.35
C THR A 306 10.23 33.36 7.33
N PRO A 307 10.16 34.43 8.13
CA PRO A 307 11.15 34.68 9.19
C PRO A 307 11.30 33.54 10.20
N GLU A 308 10.26 32.70 10.36
CA GLU A 308 10.23 31.56 11.28
C GLU A 308 10.80 30.27 10.66
N GLY A 309 11.02 30.23 9.33
CA GLY A 309 11.50 29.05 8.63
C GLY A 309 10.78 28.83 7.29
N ASP A 310 10.83 27.62 6.76
CA ASP A 310 10.16 27.28 5.50
C ASP A 310 9.01 26.29 5.72
N ASN A 311 8.05 26.31 4.79
CA ASN A 311 6.84 25.52 4.87
C ASN A 311 7.09 24.01 4.75
N PHE A 312 8.16 23.53 4.08
CA PHE A 312 8.48 22.12 4.01
C PHE A 312 9.05 21.60 5.33
N SER A 313 9.95 22.37 5.96
CA SER A 313 10.43 22.05 7.30
C SER A 313 9.29 22.07 8.32
N ALA A 314 8.33 23.02 8.18
CA ALA A 314 7.15 23.07 9.04
C ALA A 314 6.19 21.90 8.85
N LEU A 315 6.18 21.25 7.67
CA LEU A 315 5.42 20.01 7.46
C LEU A 315 6.05 18.80 8.12
N MET A 316 7.35 18.80 8.34
CA MET A 316 8.03 17.66 8.97
C MET A 316 7.83 17.73 10.48
N LYS A 317 7.24 16.70 11.07
CA LYS A 317 7.19 16.61 12.53
C LYS A 317 8.58 16.33 13.07
N PRO A 318 9.02 17.05 14.14
CA PRO A 318 10.27 16.69 14.81
C PRO A 318 10.17 15.23 15.24
N THR A 319 11.09 14.42 14.76
CA THR A 319 11.22 13.02 15.20
C THR A 319 11.62 13.06 16.68
N GLY A 320 10.61 12.95 17.56
CA GLY A 320 10.84 12.81 18.99
C GLY A 320 11.73 11.60 19.22
N SER A 321 12.88 11.84 19.78
CA SER A 321 13.83 10.84 20.25
C SER A 321 13.12 9.82 21.14
N THR A 322 12.78 8.64 20.60
CA THR A 322 12.58 7.42 21.39
C THR A 322 12.94 6.21 20.52
N ALA A 323 14.10 5.64 20.86
CA ALA A 323 14.52 4.25 20.69
C ALA A 323 14.26 3.58 19.31
N GLY A 324 15.27 3.53 18.48
CA GLY A 324 15.31 2.53 17.41
C GLY A 324 15.93 2.97 16.10
N THR A 325 17.01 3.78 16.10
CA THR A 325 17.81 3.98 14.89
C THR A 325 19.28 4.09 15.23
N GLN A 326 19.89 2.93 15.50
CA GLN A 326 21.30 2.75 15.27
C GLN A 326 21.45 2.00 13.95
N ALA A 327 21.53 2.73 12.84
CA ALA A 327 22.18 2.31 11.62
C ALA A 327 22.07 3.42 10.56
N ALA A 328 22.83 4.51 10.71
CA ALA A 328 23.38 5.27 9.58
C ALA A 328 24.28 6.38 10.13
N GLY A 329 25.57 6.28 9.89
CA GLY A 329 26.47 7.43 9.92
C GLY A 329 27.34 7.59 11.15
N ARG A 330 28.36 6.74 11.33
CA ARG A 330 29.65 7.19 11.90
C ARG A 330 30.77 6.62 11.06
N ILE A 331 31.22 7.41 10.11
CA ILE A 331 32.59 7.34 9.66
C ILE A 331 33.38 8.09 10.75
N SER A 332 34.17 7.37 11.53
CA SER A 332 35.26 7.91 12.31
C SER A 332 36.41 6.90 12.29
N GLU A 333 37.48 7.32 11.68
CA GLU A 333 38.77 6.68 11.76
C GLU A 333 39.20 6.47 13.21
N SER A 334 39.68 5.30 13.56
CA SER A 334 40.98 5.11 14.25
C SER A 334 41.26 3.63 14.49
N GLY A 335 42.42 3.20 14.00
CA GLY A 335 43.47 2.45 14.71
C GLY A 335 43.19 1.05 15.21
N ALA A 336 43.77 0.14 14.51
CA ALA A 336 44.34 -1.17 14.88
C ALA A 336 44.36 -1.57 16.37
N THR A 337 43.93 -2.80 16.67
CA THR A 337 44.82 -3.87 17.23
C THR A 337 44.08 -5.22 17.23
N ASP A 338 44.89 -6.25 16.99
CA ASP A 338 44.58 -7.69 16.87
C ASP A 338 44.00 -8.36 18.11
N ASP A 339 43.54 -9.61 17.82
CA ASP A 339 43.28 -10.78 18.70
C ASP A 339 41.88 -10.92 19.30
N ALA A 340 41.09 -11.81 18.68
CA ALA A 340 40.55 -13.03 19.28
C ALA A 340 39.66 -13.79 18.24
N ALA A 341 40.27 -14.84 17.69
CA ALA A 341 39.52 -15.93 17.06
C ALA A 341 38.88 -16.78 18.16
N GLN A 342 37.56 -17.04 18.05
CA GLN A 342 36.96 -18.37 18.26
C GLN A 342 35.43 -18.31 18.28
N ASP A 343 34.83 -19.30 17.59
CA ASP A 343 33.43 -19.73 17.63
C ASP A 343 32.34 -18.80 17.05
N ARG A 344 32.22 -18.85 15.73
CA ARG A 344 30.92 -18.67 15.07
C ARG A 344 30.41 -19.99 14.54
N ALA A 345 29.42 -20.53 15.25
CA ALA A 345 28.52 -21.55 14.71
C ALA A 345 27.91 -21.04 13.41
N THR A 346 27.96 -21.85 12.36
CA THR A 346 27.41 -21.60 11.03
C THR A 346 25.91 -21.36 11.13
N ALA A 347 25.51 -20.09 10.95
CA ALA A 347 24.16 -19.74 10.57
C ALA A 347 23.95 -20.15 9.09
N PRO A 348 22.74 -20.61 8.70
CA PRO A 348 22.46 -20.95 7.31
C PRO A 348 22.59 -19.72 6.42
N ASP A 349 23.12 -19.90 5.21
CA ASP A 349 23.40 -18.91 4.19
C ASP A 349 22.31 -17.86 4.10
N ALA A 350 22.63 -16.61 4.43
CA ALA A 350 21.83 -15.44 4.09
C ALA A 350 21.71 -15.38 2.55
N PRO A 351 20.53 -15.04 2.00
CA PRO A 351 20.40 -14.87 0.55
C PRO A 351 21.41 -13.84 0.10
N GLY A 352 22.25 -14.20 -0.89
CA GLY A 352 23.30 -13.35 -1.42
C GLY A 352 22.76 -11.95 -1.75
N ASP A 353 23.58 -10.93 -1.56
CA ASP A 353 23.31 -9.52 -1.82
C ASP A 353 22.82 -9.31 -3.27
N VAL A 354 21.50 -9.44 -3.47
CA VAL A 354 20.88 -9.21 -4.79
C VAL A 354 20.67 -7.70 -4.93
N THR A 355 21.50 -7.06 -5.72
CA THR A 355 21.35 -5.63 -6.02
C THR A 355 20.08 -5.42 -6.88
N PRO A 356 19.11 -4.63 -6.42
CA PRO A 356 17.90 -4.35 -7.18
C PRO A 356 18.24 -3.68 -8.52
N THR A 357 17.64 -4.16 -9.61
CA THR A 357 17.77 -3.55 -10.93
C THR A 357 16.44 -2.93 -11.36
N LEU A 358 16.51 -1.69 -11.83
CA LEU A 358 15.37 -0.91 -12.29
C LEU A 358 15.60 -0.49 -13.74
N ARG A 359 14.61 -0.73 -14.61
CA ARG A 359 14.59 -0.22 -15.97
C ARG A 359 13.24 0.41 -16.29
N ILE A 360 13.23 1.61 -16.84
CA ILE A 360 12.03 2.36 -17.24
C ILE A 360 12.17 2.72 -18.72
N ALA A 361 11.31 2.14 -19.58
CA ALA A 361 11.41 2.38 -21.01
C ALA A 361 11.02 3.82 -21.38
N ASP A 362 10.01 4.39 -20.70
CA ASP A 362 9.55 5.77 -20.91
C ASP A 362 9.28 6.46 -19.56
N LEU A 363 10.09 7.47 -19.23
CA LEU A 363 9.97 8.28 -18.01
C LEU A 363 9.61 9.70 -18.40
N GLU A 364 8.45 10.19 -17.96
CA GLU A 364 7.91 11.49 -18.35
C GLU A 364 7.33 12.28 -17.18
N ILE A 365 7.66 13.58 -17.13
CA ILE A 365 6.93 14.59 -16.36
C ILE A 365 6.40 15.62 -17.34
N ALA A 366 5.12 15.97 -17.22
CA ALA A 366 4.48 16.97 -18.06
C ALA A 366 3.74 18.02 -17.23
N ARG A 367 3.75 19.27 -17.70
CA ARG A 367 3.00 20.38 -17.08
C ARG A 367 3.31 20.58 -15.59
N GLY A 368 4.54 20.34 -15.19
CA GLY A 368 4.97 20.61 -13.81
C GLY A 368 5.01 22.12 -13.51
N SER A 369 4.87 22.49 -12.24
CA SER A 369 5.04 23.86 -11.76
C SER A 369 5.64 23.87 -10.36
N VAL A 370 6.53 24.84 -10.11
CA VAL A 370 7.09 25.12 -8.79
C VAL A 370 6.98 26.61 -8.56
N THR A 371 6.33 27.00 -7.46
CA THR A 371 6.28 28.38 -7.00
C THR A 371 7.15 28.54 -5.77
N VAL A 372 8.10 29.46 -5.84
CA VAL A 372 8.96 29.86 -4.72
C VAL A 372 8.46 31.20 -4.22
N ARG A 373 8.20 31.33 -2.93
CA ARG A 373 7.79 32.56 -2.27
C ARG A 373 8.73 32.85 -1.12
N ASP A 374 9.29 34.05 -1.10
CA ASP A 374 10.13 34.52 0.00
C ASP A 374 9.46 35.74 0.68
N LEU A 375 8.99 35.54 1.89
CA LEU A 375 8.34 36.51 2.74
C LEU A 375 9.31 37.14 3.76
N THR A 376 10.59 36.79 3.72
CA THR A 376 11.62 37.40 4.60
C THR A 376 12.11 38.75 4.12
N LEU A 377 11.87 39.05 2.84
CA LEU A 377 12.26 40.32 2.21
C LEU A 377 11.29 41.45 2.56
N HIS A 378 11.74 42.71 2.54
CA HIS A 378 10.89 43.89 2.75
C HIS A 378 9.72 43.92 1.78
N ARG A 379 9.93 43.51 0.54
CA ARG A 379 8.90 43.25 -0.47
C ARG A 379 8.89 41.78 -0.80
N PRO A 380 7.77 41.07 -0.64
CA PRO A 380 7.69 39.66 -0.94
C PRO A 380 8.17 39.32 -2.35
N PHE A 381 8.95 38.30 -2.46
CA PHE A 381 9.37 37.72 -3.74
C PHE A 381 8.49 36.51 -4.04
N GLU A 382 7.99 36.41 -5.27
CA GLU A 382 7.28 35.23 -5.78
C GLU A 382 7.78 34.93 -7.19
N TYR A 383 8.19 33.70 -7.40
CA TYR A 383 8.71 33.24 -8.69
C TYR A 383 8.13 31.87 -9.04
N THR A 384 7.53 31.75 -10.21
CA THR A 384 6.93 30.51 -10.67
C THR A 384 7.68 29.98 -11.88
N VAL A 385 8.17 28.74 -11.77
CA VAL A 385 8.63 27.91 -12.88
C VAL A 385 7.47 27.02 -13.29
N SER A 386 7.00 27.11 -14.49
CA SER A 386 5.82 26.41 -14.99
C SER A 386 6.09 25.62 -16.24
N GLN A 387 5.11 24.82 -16.68
CA GLN A 387 5.24 23.94 -17.85
C GLN A 387 6.50 23.07 -17.81
N ILE A 388 6.92 22.67 -16.61
CA ILE A 388 8.07 21.78 -16.45
C ILE A 388 7.74 20.46 -17.13
N GLY A 389 8.54 20.13 -18.15
CA GLY A 389 8.53 18.86 -18.85
C GLY A 389 9.86 18.16 -18.63
N MET A 390 9.83 16.88 -18.34
CA MET A 390 11.02 16.02 -18.24
C MET A 390 10.78 14.76 -19.04
N HIS A 391 11.77 14.33 -19.79
CA HIS A 391 11.68 13.10 -20.55
C HIS A 391 13.02 12.35 -20.55
N SER A 392 12.94 11.04 -20.34
CA SER A 392 14.06 10.10 -20.51
C SER A 392 13.55 8.78 -21.07
N ARG A 393 14.30 8.20 -22.00
CA ARG A 393 14.02 6.88 -22.57
C ARG A 393 15.05 5.87 -22.10
N ASP A 394 14.60 4.63 -21.93
CA ASP A 394 15.42 3.49 -21.48
C ASP A 394 16.26 3.80 -20.23
N PHE A 395 15.63 4.49 -19.28
CA PHE A 395 16.27 4.91 -18.03
C PHE A 395 16.65 3.69 -17.17
N ASP A 396 17.92 3.63 -16.79
CA ASP A 396 18.50 2.60 -15.95
C ASP A 396 19.52 3.28 -15.01
N PRO A 397 19.28 3.35 -13.68
CA PRO A 397 20.15 4.10 -12.76
C PRO A 397 21.62 3.72 -12.83
N SER A 398 21.93 2.47 -13.20
CA SER A 398 23.29 1.93 -13.28
C SER A 398 23.97 2.13 -14.64
N LYS A 399 23.26 2.75 -15.60
CA LYS A 399 23.78 2.97 -16.94
C LYS A 399 23.84 4.44 -17.29
N HIS A 400 24.48 4.71 -18.42
CA HIS A 400 24.50 6.04 -18.99
C HIS A 400 23.11 6.40 -19.53
N ASN A 401 22.48 7.40 -18.92
CA ASN A 401 21.15 7.90 -19.30
C ASN A 401 21.26 9.28 -19.96
N LYS A 402 20.18 9.64 -20.65
CA LYS A 402 19.95 10.99 -21.17
C LYS A 402 18.64 11.51 -20.65
N LEU A 403 18.66 12.67 -20.03
CA LEU A 403 17.49 13.33 -19.48
C LEU A 403 17.43 14.76 -19.99
N THR A 404 16.27 15.19 -20.44
CA THR A 404 16.01 16.57 -20.84
C THR A 404 14.89 17.14 -19.97
N VAL A 405 15.08 18.34 -19.48
CA VAL A 405 14.07 19.14 -18.78
C VAL A 405 13.89 20.44 -19.49
N ASP A 406 12.65 20.80 -19.80
CA ASP A 406 12.25 22.10 -20.35
C ASP A 406 11.29 22.76 -19.37
N ALA A 407 11.38 24.10 -19.22
CA ALA A 407 10.49 24.83 -18.33
C ALA A 407 10.29 26.26 -18.81
N ARG A 408 9.16 26.85 -18.42
CA ARG A 408 8.89 28.30 -18.55
C ARG A 408 9.22 28.98 -17.23
N MET A 409 9.99 30.05 -17.31
CA MET A 409 10.42 30.87 -16.17
C MET A 409 9.57 32.13 -16.10
N GLN A 410 8.69 32.23 -15.10
CA GLN A 410 7.72 33.33 -14.98
C GLN A 410 6.95 33.58 -16.30
N LYS A 411 6.96 34.84 -16.78
CA LYS A 411 6.19 35.26 -17.95
C LYS A 411 6.92 35.10 -19.27
N THR A 412 8.23 35.33 -19.32
CA THR A 412 8.98 35.52 -20.58
C THR A 412 10.17 34.60 -20.69
N GLY A 413 10.73 34.14 -19.59
CA GLY A 413 11.92 33.30 -19.56
C GLY A 413 11.66 31.84 -19.88
N SER A 414 12.70 31.14 -20.30
CA SER A 414 12.70 29.67 -20.44
C SER A 414 13.98 29.07 -19.87
N ALA A 415 13.86 27.83 -19.41
CA ALA A 415 14.97 27.00 -18.98
C ALA A 415 14.99 25.68 -19.73
N LYS A 416 16.18 25.23 -20.08
CA LYS A 416 16.41 23.90 -20.63
C LYS A 416 17.62 23.28 -19.95
N LEU A 417 17.45 22.08 -19.41
CA LEU A 417 18.52 21.28 -18.83
C LEU A 417 18.68 19.98 -19.65
N ARG A 418 19.90 19.66 -20.00
CA ARG A 418 20.26 18.34 -20.49
C ARG A 418 21.26 17.72 -19.54
N TRP A 419 20.95 16.54 -19.09
CA TRP A 419 21.84 15.72 -18.28
C TRP A 419 22.13 14.39 -18.99
N GLU A 420 23.38 13.98 -18.96
CA GLU A 420 23.84 12.69 -19.46
C GLU A 420 24.81 12.09 -18.46
N GLY A 421 24.51 10.87 -17.97
CA GLY A 421 25.32 10.20 -16.94
C GLY A 421 24.63 8.98 -16.34
N ALA A 422 25.24 8.41 -15.31
CA ALA A 422 24.67 7.36 -14.48
C ALA A 422 24.47 7.88 -13.05
N LEU A 423 23.37 7.45 -12.39
CA LEU A 423 23.07 7.91 -11.03
C LEU A 423 24.00 7.30 -9.98
N ASP A 424 24.48 6.09 -10.23
CA ASP A 424 25.41 5.37 -9.38
C ASP A 424 26.88 5.78 -9.59
N ASN A 425 27.16 6.57 -10.63
CA ASN A 425 28.49 7.06 -10.97
C ASN A 425 28.50 8.58 -11.14
N ILE A 426 28.49 9.30 -10.03
CA ILE A 426 28.52 10.78 -10.02
C ILE A 426 29.83 11.37 -10.55
N ASP A 427 30.88 10.57 -10.67
CA ASP A 427 32.21 11.00 -11.07
C ASP A 427 32.30 11.28 -12.59
N ASN A 428 31.29 10.84 -13.37
CA ASN A 428 31.24 11.02 -14.81
C ASN A 428 29.85 11.52 -15.27
N GLN A 429 29.73 12.84 -15.46
CA GLN A 429 28.49 13.52 -15.77
C GLN A 429 28.67 14.58 -16.84
N ASN A 430 27.65 14.78 -17.68
CA ASN A 430 27.53 15.95 -18.55
C ASN A 430 26.27 16.69 -18.20
N ILE A 431 26.36 17.96 -17.88
CA ILE A 431 25.23 18.82 -17.52
C ILE A 431 25.29 20.08 -18.35
N THR A 432 24.27 20.35 -19.13
CA THR A 432 24.14 21.61 -19.86
C THR A 432 22.86 22.30 -19.47
N LEU A 433 22.98 23.56 -19.04
CA LEU A 433 21.86 24.43 -18.66
C LEU A 433 21.79 25.62 -19.62
N TRP A 434 20.63 25.91 -20.12
CA TRP A 434 20.29 27.11 -20.85
C TRP A 434 19.16 27.83 -20.11
N LEU A 435 19.41 29.09 -19.75
CA LEU A 435 18.40 30.01 -19.28
C LEU A 435 18.31 31.12 -20.34
N SER A 436 17.13 31.41 -20.82
CA SER A 436 16.96 32.39 -21.89
C SER A 436 15.90 33.41 -21.53
N ASN A 437 16.23 34.69 -21.76
CA ASN A 437 15.32 35.81 -21.63
C ASN A 437 14.64 35.92 -20.26
N LEU A 438 15.42 35.72 -19.18
CA LEU A 438 14.93 35.96 -17.82
C LEU A 438 14.77 37.46 -17.57
N ASP A 439 13.59 37.88 -17.16
CA ASP A 439 13.32 39.27 -16.79
C ASP A 439 14.00 39.58 -15.44
N LEU A 440 14.97 40.46 -15.44
CA LEU A 440 15.70 40.82 -14.22
C LEU A 440 14.80 41.56 -13.19
N ARG A 441 13.71 42.18 -13.64
CA ARG A 441 12.74 42.84 -12.74
C ARG A 441 12.07 41.87 -11.79
N ASP A 442 11.95 40.61 -12.19
CA ASP A 442 11.39 39.55 -11.33
C ASP A 442 12.24 39.34 -10.06
N PHE A 443 13.54 39.64 -10.13
CA PHE A 443 14.50 39.57 -9.01
C PHE A 443 14.65 40.90 -8.27
N GLY A 444 13.86 41.94 -8.64
CA GLY A 444 13.89 43.25 -8.02
C GLY A 444 13.80 43.24 -6.50
N PRO A 445 12.92 42.42 -5.85
CA PRO A 445 12.82 42.35 -4.39
C PRO A 445 14.13 41.99 -3.70
N TYR A 446 14.89 41.04 -4.28
CA TYR A 446 16.21 40.68 -3.75
C TYR A 446 17.23 41.82 -3.94
N CYS A 447 17.27 42.39 -5.14
CA CYS A 447 18.20 43.47 -5.42
C CYS A 447 17.95 44.67 -4.50
N GLU A 448 16.69 45.08 -4.34
CA GLU A 448 16.28 46.18 -3.46
C GLU A 448 16.65 45.89 -1.99
N HIS A 449 16.44 44.67 -1.51
CA HIS A 449 16.74 44.26 -0.14
C HIS A 449 18.24 44.38 0.18
N PHE A 450 19.10 43.86 -0.72
CA PHE A 450 20.55 43.78 -0.47
C PHE A 450 21.33 45.03 -0.91
N THR A 451 20.85 45.80 -1.91
CA THR A 451 21.59 46.91 -2.48
C THR A 451 20.91 48.24 -2.28
N ALA A 452 19.65 48.27 -1.79
CA ALA A 452 18.77 49.41 -1.71
C ALA A 452 18.37 50.03 -3.09
N TYR A 453 18.70 49.35 -4.19
CA TYR A 453 18.38 49.79 -5.53
C TYR A 453 17.51 48.77 -6.26
N PRO A 454 16.33 49.13 -6.76
CA PRO A 454 15.50 48.21 -7.51
C PRO A 454 16.03 47.98 -8.92
N LEU A 455 15.87 46.77 -9.42
CA LEU A 455 16.04 46.47 -10.86
C LEU A 455 14.79 46.97 -11.61
N THR A 456 14.98 47.88 -12.54
CA THR A 456 13.86 48.54 -13.29
C THR A 456 13.68 47.95 -14.67
N LYS A 457 14.72 47.34 -15.25
CA LYS A 457 14.71 46.73 -16.58
C LYS A 457 15.86 45.72 -16.71
N GLY A 458 15.87 44.99 -17.80
CA GLY A 458 16.93 44.10 -18.20
C GLY A 458 16.49 42.65 -18.34
N ASN A 459 17.15 41.97 -19.26
CA ASN A 459 16.99 40.54 -19.49
C ASN A 459 18.32 39.83 -19.37
N LEU A 460 18.28 38.57 -18.87
CA LEU A 460 19.47 37.72 -18.72
C LEU A 460 19.31 36.45 -19.54
N THR A 461 20.37 36.10 -20.23
CA THR A 461 20.56 34.80 -20.87
C THR A 461 21.84 34.18 -20.29
N PHE A 462 21.72 32.92 -19.88
CA PHE A 462 22.84 32.19 -19.29
C PHE A 462 22.95 30.80 -19.90
N ARG A 463 24.14 30.42 -20.28
CA ARG A 463 24.48 29.06 -20.72
C ARG A 463 25.63 28.53 -19.87
N SER A 464 25.42 27.36 -19.31
CA SER A 464 26.43 26.64 -18.54
C SER A 464 26.60 25.23 -19.10
N GLN A 465 27.81 24.83 -19.39
CA GLN A 465 28.18 23.50 -19.82
C GLN A 465 29.22 22.95 -18.85
N ASN A 466 28.88 21.88 -18.15
CA ASN A 466 29.70 21.25 -17.15
C ASN A 466 29.94 19.78 -17.51
N VAL A 467 31.20 19.41 -17.53
CA VAL A 467 31.66 18.05 -17.78
C VAL A 467 32.43 17.58 -16.54
N ILE A 468 31.92 16.56 -15.90
CA ILE A 468 32.61 15.90 -14.78
C ILE A 468 33.26 14.63 -15.33
N ARG A 469 34.58 14.47 -15.11
CA ARG A 469 35.35 13.27 -15.45
C ARG A 469 36.26 12.95 -14.29
N ASP A 470 36.13 11.75 -13.73
CA ASP A 470 36.95 11.28 -12.61
C ASP A 470 37.02 12.28 -11.45
N ARG A 471 35.87 12.90 -11.11
CA ARG A 471 35.68 13.97 -10.10
C ARG A 471 36.25 15.34 -10.47
N TYR A 472 36.85 15.51 -11.64
CA TYR A 472 37.29 16.82 -12.12
C TYR A 472 36.16 17.49 -12.88
N LEU A 473 35.84 18.74 -12.50
CA LEU A 473 34.84 19.58 -13.15
C LEU A 473 35.52 20.49 -14.17
N ASP A 474 35.14 20.35 -15.43
CA ASP A 474 35.41 21.31 -16.49
C ASP A 474 34.13 22.03 -16.85
N GLY A 475 34.10 23.34 -16.62
CA GLY A 475 32.87 24.15 -16.77
C GLY A 475 33.11 25.38 -17.62
N THR A 476 32.25 25.55 -18.64
CA THR A 476 32.18 26.75 -19.45
C THR A 476 30.88 27.47 -19.21
N ASN A 477 30.98 28.77 -18.84
CA ASN A 477 29.82 29.60 -18.54
C ASN A 477 29.81 30.84 -19.48
N HIS A 478 28.66 31.14 -19.99
CA HIS A 478 28.42 32.33 -20.80
C HIS A 478 27.20 33.07 -20.29
N LEU A 479 27.35 34.35 -20.00
CA LEU A 479 26.33 35.20 -19.45
C LEU A 479 26.18 36.46 -20.32
N ASP A 480 24.98 36.70 -20.81
CA ASP A 480 24.60 37.90 -21.52
C ASP A 480 23.52 38.67 -20.74
N MET A 481 23.76 39.95 -20.51
CA MET A 481 22.77 40.85 -19.94
C MET A 481 22.43 41.94 -20.94
N PHE A 482 21.16 42.15 -21.17
CA PHE A 482 20.66 43.16 -22.11
C PHE A 482 19.89 44.24 -21.33
N GLU A 483 20.21 45.46 -21.59
CA GLU A 483 19.59 46.65 -20.97
C GLU A 483 19.50 46.56 -19.44
N PRO A 484 20.62 46.32 -18.74
CA PRO A 484 20.60 46.14 -17.30
C PRO A 484 20.23 47.41 -16.53
#